data_ecb222639c2a0ba2cd5e16ddccf5db83
#
_entry.id   ecb222639c2a0ba2cd5e16ddccf5db83
#
_cell.length_a   1.000
_cell.length_b   1.000
_cell.length_c   1.000
_cell.angle_alpha   90.00
_cell.angle_beta   90.00
_cell.angle_gamma   90.00
#
_symmetry.space_group_name_H-M   'P 1'
#
loop_
_entity.id
_entity.type
_entity.pdbx_description
1 polymer ?
#
loop_
_entity_poly.entity_id
_entity_poly.type
_entity_poly.pdbx_seq_one_letter_code
_entity_poly.pdbx_strand_id
1 'polypeptide(L)'
;MEHETHTHPRDYRSLSLTHRRSQYCNYAGRGIYLITLCTEGRRPLLGELCGDSPARAHVRPSELGREVLRCWEAIPAIQRDLAAQKSLRTHTTCHRDIELLGCQLMPDHFHGIIFIQQPMDIPLGQVVRGFMIGCTHAYHTMLKSVSIPTVLQHPGYRSTVGIHTDIRLAYLPTSHPLWEKGYHDRPLTRKGQLQTMIAYLHDNPRRLFVRRHSARVFELRRGVQVGAQVFDAMGNHALLQRPMHAVHVRRRFSGPERRAYMNACILAARQGRVLVGAFISEYEQQVRAVALREGHAVIQLTTDLLTDYYKPSGELFDACGRGQVLLLSQRTTLDSFSRRITRAECNTLNTLAEEMAGVNSLSPPHPPPQ
;
A
#
# COMPACT_ATOMS: atom_id res chain seq x y z
N MET A 1 25.48 9.06 -35.86
CA MET A 1 25.69 8.50 -34.52
C MET A 1 24.92 9.39 -33.57
N GLU A 2 23.65 9.07 -33.36
CA GLU A 2 22.77 9.80 -32.48
C GLU A 2 22.77 9.10 -31.10
N HIS A 3 23.15 9.83 -30.08
CA HIS A 3 23.14 9.35 -28.71
C HIS A 3 21.69 9.32 -28.21
N GLU A 4 21.09 8.12 -28.16
CA GLU A 4 19.88 7.89 -27.41
C GLU A 4 20.18 8.04 -25.92
N THR A 5 19.74 9.14 -25.34
CA THR A 5 19.71 9.35 -23.89
C THR A 5 18.57 8.53 -23.31
N HIS A 6 18.89 7.38 -22.74
CA HIS A 6 17.97 6.64 -21.86
C HIS A 6 17.64 7.53 -20.64
N THR A 7 16.49 8.19 -20.69
CA THR A 7 15.90 8.84 -19.52
C THR A 7 15.36 7.76 -18.59
N HIS A 8 16.07 7.50 -17.51
CA HIS A 8 15.55 6.72 -16.38
C HIS A 8 14.18 7.25 -15.94
N PRO A 9 13.19 6.38 -15.62
CA PRO A 9 11.92 6.81 -15.09
C PRO A 9 12.18 7.62 -13.82
N ARG A 10 11.63 8.84 -13.76
CA ARG A 10 11.79 9.75 -12.61
C ARG A 10 11.36 9.03 -11.36
N ASP A 11 12.33 8.81 -10.47
CA ASP A 11 12.12 8.22 -9.17
C ASP A 11 11.06 9.05 -8.42
N TYR A 12 9.98 8.43 -7.99
CA TYR A 12 8.91 9.05 -7.19
C TYR A 12 9.44 9.77 -5.95
N ARG A 13 10.67 9.46 -5.53
CA ARG A 13 11.42 10.07 -4.43
C ARG A 13 11.88 11.50 -4.72
N SER A 14 11.92 11.92 -5.99
CA SER A 14 12.45 13.24 -6.40
C SER A 14 11.41 14.35 -6.49
N LEU A 15 10.11 14.08 -6.26
CA LEU A 15 9.11 15.13 -6.16
C LEU A 15 9.45 16.04 -4.97
N SER A 16 9.64 17.31 -5.24
CA SER A 16 9.88 18.35 -4.22
C SER A 16 8.88 18.18 -3.07
N LEU A 17 9.34 18.38 -1.82
CA LEU A 17 8.49 18.31 -0.62
C LEU A 17 7.25 19.21 -0.71
N THR A 18 7.30 20.27 -1.52
CA THR A 18 6.18 21.18 -1.81
C THR A 18 5.05 20.50 -2.61
N HIS A 19 5.34 19.46 -3.40
CA HIS A 19 4.32 18.74 -4.19
C HIS A 19 3.70 17.55 -3.45
N ARG A 20 4.20 17.20 -2.26
CA ARG A 20 3.68 16.10 -1.44
C ARG A 20 2.47 16.48 -0.59
N ARG A 21 2.20 17.79 -0.43
CA ARG A 21 1.08 18.31 0.37
C ARG A 21 0.00 18.89 -0.54
N SER A 22 -1.25 18.68 -0.15
CA SER A 22 -2.37 19.31 -0.83
C SER A 22 -2.30 20.83 -0.66
N GLN A 23 -2.24 21.57 -1.76
CA GLN A 23 -2.28 23.03 -1.76
C GLN A 23 -3.65 23.58 -1.28
N TYR A 24 -4.66 22.73 -1.29
CA TYR A 24 -6.04 23.09 -0.93
C TYR A 24 -6.39 22.74 0.52
N CYS A 25 -5.44 22.27 1.31
CA CYS A 25 -5.68 21.84 2.69
C CYS A 25 -5.14 22.86 3.69
N ASN A 26 -6.01 23.36 4.57
CA ASN A 26 -5.59 24.17 5.71
C ASN A 26 -5.08 23.27 6.85
N TYR A 27 -3.78 23.03 6.87
CA TYR A 27 -3.13 22.17 7.86
C TYR A 27 -3.09 22.74 9.31
N ALA A 28 -3.53 23.96 9.51
CA ALA A 28 -3.76 24.54 10.84
C ALA A 28 -5.22 24.47 11.26
N GLY A 29 -6.13 24.20 10.31
CA GLY A 29 -7.56 24.09 10.56
C GLY A 29 -7.98 22.76 11.17
N ARG A 30 -9.24 22.70 11.62
CA ARG A 30 -9.87 21.45 12.07
C ARG A 30 -9.85 20.40 10.99
N GLY A 31 -9.42 19.17 11.30
CA GLY A 31 -9.37 18.09 10.32
C GLY A 31 -8.74 16.81 10.83
N ILE A 32 -8.98 15.72 10.13
CA ILE A 32 -8.40 14.41 10.43
C ILE A 32 -7.36 14.08 9.36
N TYR A 33 -6.19 13.64 9.79
CA TYR A 33 -5.06 13.37 8.91
C TYR A 33 -4.43 12.01 9.23
N LEU A 34 -4.28 11.17 8.20
CA LEU A 34 -3.38 10.01 8.27
C LEU A 34 -1.98 10.49 7.91
N ILE A 35 -1.01 10.25 8.78
CA ILE A 35 0.41 10.50 8.52
C ILE A 35 1.16 9.18 8.40
N THR A 36 2.19 9.16 7.55
CA THR A 36 3.06 8.01 7.35
C THR A 36 4.51 8.48 7.36
N LEU A 37 5.32 7.88 8.22
CA LEU A 37 6.76 8.09 8.33
C LEU A 37 7.49 6.79 8.00
N CYS A 38 8.47 6.86 7.11
CA CYS A 38 9.29 5.71 6.74
C CYS A 38 10.68 5.86 7.35
N THR A 39 11.25 4.77 7.81
CA THR A 39 12.66 4.75 8.18
C THR A 39 13.53 4.95 6.95
N GLU A 40 14.67 5.62 7.10
CA GLU A 40 15.59 5.84 6.00
C GLU A 40 16.03 4.52 5.38
N GLY A 41 15.90 4.42 4.05
CA GLY A 41 16.17 3.19 3.31
C GLY A 41 15.27 2.01 3.67
N ARG A 42 14.12 2.24 4.28
CA ARG A 42 13.17 1.19 4.70
C ARG A 42 13.78 0.14 5.62
N ARG A 43 14.72 0.55 6.45
CA ARG A 43 15.35 -0.34 7.42
C ARG A 43 14.35 -0.79 8.49
N PRO A 44 14.25 -2.09 8.81
CA PRO A 44 13.28 -2.61 9.78
C PRO A 44 13.72 -2.37 11.23
N LEU A 45 13.82 -1.08 11.63
CA LEU A 45 14.34 -0.66 12.93
C LEU A 45 13.27 -0.65 14.03
N LEU A 46 11.99 -0.53 13.67
CA LEU A 46 10.93 -0.23 14.63
C LEU A 46 10.32 -1.49 15.25
N GLY A 47 10.53 -2.66 14.66
CA GLY A 47 9.99 -3.91 15.19
C GLY A 47 10.15 -5.08 14.25
N GLU A 48 9.58 -6.19 14.67
CA GLU A 48 9.62 -7.44 13.93
C GLU A 48 8.20 -7.96 13.71
N LEU A 49 7.94 -8.47 12.48
CA LEU A 49 6.69 -9.16 12.19
C LEU A 49 6.71 -10.55 12.81
N CYS A 50 5.77 -10.81 13.70
CA CYS A 50 5.54 -12.05 14.40
C CYS A 50 4.21 -12.69 14.01
N GLY A 51 4.06 -13.98 14.32
CA GLY A 51 2.87 -14.79 14.04
C GLY A 51 3.18 -15.93 13.06
N ASP A 52 2.37 -16.98 13.13
CA ASP A 52 2.48 -18.21 12.32
C ASP A 52 1.43 -18.24 11.19
N SER A 53 0.51 -17.31 11.21
CA SER A 53 -0.61 -17.24 10.26
C SER A 53 -1.02 -15.79 10.01
N PRO A 54 -1.71 -15.49 8.89
CA PRO A 54 -2.21 -14.16 8.62
C PRO A 54 -3.08 -13.60 9.76
N ALA A 55 -3.91 -14.44 10.38
CA ALA A 55 -4.82 -14.03 11.45
C ALA A 55 -4.10 -13.67 12.77
N ARG A 56 -2.90 -14.22 13.01
CA ARG A 56 -2.08 -13.97 14.19
C ARG A 56 -0.94 -13.01 13.92
N ALA A 57 -0.82 -12.51 12.69
CA ALA A 57 0.25 -11.60 12.32
C ALA A 57 0.16 -10.27 13.09
N HIS A 58 1.22 -9.92 13.78
CA HIS A 58 1.36 -8.66 14.51
C HIS A 58 2.81 -8.18 14.48
N VAL A 59 3.02 -6.93 14.81
CA VAL A 59 4.39 -6.38 14.93
C VAL A 59 4.73 -6.30 16.42
N ARG A 60 5.80 -6.97 16.80
CA ARG A 60 6.44 -6.82 18.11
C ARG A 60 7.38 -5.62 18.04
N PRO A 61 7.13 -4.52 18.78
CA PRO A 61 8.00 -3.36 18.76
C PRO A 61 9.39 -3.67 19.25
N SER A 62 10.41 -3.13 18.59
CA SER A 62 11.78 -3.04 19.12
C SER A 62 11.83 -2.05 20.30
N GLU A 63 12.97 -1.89 20.93
CA GLU A 63 13.17 -0.84 21.93
C GLU A 63 12.93 0.54 21.32
N LEU A 64 13.51 0.81 20.15
CA LEU A 64 13.23 2.04 19.39
C LEU A 64 11.75 2.19 19.01
N GLY A 65 11.10 1.08 18.62
CA GLY A 65 9.67 1.10 18.30
C GLY A 65 8.80 1.48 19.50
N ARG A 66 9.14 1.02 20.71
CA ARG A 66 8.46 1.43 21.93
C ARG A 66 8.63 2.93 22.21
N GLU A 67 9.84 3.45 21.98
CA GLU A 67 10.09 4.89 22.13
C GLU A 67 9.33 5.72 21.10
N VAL A 68 9.20 5.24 19.85
CA VAL A 68 8.38 5.89 18.81
C VAL A 68 6.92 5.94 19.26
N LEU A 69 6.38 4.85 19.83
CA LEU A 69 5.00 4.82 20.35
C LEU A 69 4.84 5.79 21.54
N ARG A 70 5.81 5.82 22.47
CA ARG A 70 5.82 6.77 23.59
C ARG A 70 5.85 8.23 23.12
N CYS A 71 6.68 8.56 22.16
CA CYS A 71 6.72 9.89 21.54
C CYS A 71 5.40 10.25 20.86
N TRP A 72 4.74 9.28 20.22
CA TRP A 72 3.43 9.46 19.62
C TRP A 72 2.37 9.80 20.66
N GLU A 73 2.25 8.99 21.69
CA GLU A 73 1.27 9.15 22.77
C GLU A 73 1.45 10.47 23.55
N ALA A 74 2.68 10.99 23.60
CA ALA A 74 2.98 12.26 24.26
C ALA A 74 2.53 13.51 23.48
N ILE A 75 2.22 13.40 22.17
CA ILE A 75 1.88 14.55 21.32
C ILE A 75 0.79 15.45 21.94
N PRO A 76 -0.38 14.94 22.38
CA PRO A 76 -1.46 15.80 22.90
C PRO A 76 -1.04 16.62 24.12
N ALA A 77 -0.32 16.00 25.05
CA ALA A 77 0.14 16.68 26.27
C ALA A 77 1.17 17.76 25.93
N ILE A 78 2.18 17.42 25.16
CA ILE A 78 3.24 18.37 24.73
C ILE A 78 2.62 19.57 24.01
N GLN A 79 1.64 19.34 23.12
CA GLN A 79 1.06 20.44 22.34
C GLN A 79 0.19 21.36 23.22
N ARG A 80 -0.54 20.83 24.19
CA ARG A 80 -1.28 21.64 25.19
C ARG A 80 -0.34 22.49 26.03
N ASP A 81 0.74 21.90 26.53
CA ASP A 81 1.71 22.62 27.36
C ASP A 81 2.38 23.76 26.56
N LEU A 82 2.78 23.50 25.31
CA LEU A 82 3.35 24.51 24.41
C LEU A 82 2.36 25.64 24.09
N ALA A 83 1.09 25.32 23.90
CA ALA A 83 0.02 26.31 23.69
C ALA A 83 -0.19 27.18 24.95
N ALA A 84 -0.24 26.58 26.12
CA ALA A 84 -0.38 27.28 27.40
C ALA A 84 0.81 28.24 27.64
N GLN A 85 2.05 27.75 27.44
CA GLN A 85 3.26 28.59 27.57
C GLN A 85 3.29 29.76 26.57
N LYS A 86 2.82 29.52 25.34
CA LYS A 86 2.72 30.59 24.33
C LYS A 86 1.64 31.59 24.74
N SER A 87 0.47 31.15 25.17
CA SER A 87 -0.64 32.01 25.60
C SER A 87 -0.20 32.96 26.74
N LEU A 88 0.55 32.44 27.72
CA LEU A 88 1.11 33.25 28.82
C LEU A 88 2.09 34.33 28.31
N ARG A 89 2.92 33.99 27.32
CA ARG A 89 3.91 34.94 26.78
C ARG A 89 3.32 36.01 25.86
N THR A 90 2.29 35.64 25.08
CA THR A 90 1.72 36.54 24.07
C THR A 90 0.44 37.24 24.52
N HIS A 91 -0.07 36.90 25.69
CA HIS A 91 -1.40 37.33 26.18
C HIS A 91 -2.53 37.05 25.18
N THR A 92 -2.36 36.01 24.34
CA THR A 92 -3.31 35.60 23.31
C THR A 92 -3.62 34.12 23.50
N THR A 93 -4.90 33.75 23.49
CA THR A 93 -5.29 32.33 23.62
C THR A 93 -4.78 31.54 22.41
N CYS A 94 -3.93 30.56 22.68
CA CYS A 94 -3.45 29.63 21.68
C CYS A 94 -4.08 28.25 21.92
N HIS A 95 -4.55 27.61 20.86
CA HIS A 95 -5.17 26.28 20.91
C HIS A 95 -4.30 25.28 20.12
N ARG A 96 -4.07 24.12 20.70
CA ARG A 96 -3.43 22.97 20.05
C ARG A 96 -4.05 21.68 20.53
N ASP A 97 -5.38 21.60 20.38
CA ASP A 97 -6.17 20.46 20.80
C ASP A 97 -6.09 19.36 19.74
N ILE A 98 -5.28 18.38 20.06
CA ILE A 98 -4.98 17.23 19.20
C ILE A 98 -5.47 15.96 19.89
N GLU A 99 -6.17 15.13 19.13
CA GLU A 99 -6.57 13.78 19.52
C GLU A 99 -5.89 12.75 18.60
N LEU A 100 -5.42 11.66 19.17
CA LEU A 100 -4.84 10.53 18.44
C LEU A 100 -5.92 9.47 18.25
N LEU A 101 -6.34 9.26 17.00
CA LEU A 101 -7.44 8.35 16.68
C LEU A 101 -6.98 6.91 16.41
N GLY A 102 -5.68 6.69 16.28
CA GLY A 102 -5.08 5.39 16.10
C GLY A 102 -3.68 5.46 15.51
N CYS A 103 -2.94 4.37 15.65
CA CYS A 103 -1.65 4.22 15.01
C CYS A 103 -1.34 2.75 14.71
N GLN A 104 -0.39 2.52 13.83
CA GLN A 104 0.17 1.22 13.53
C GLN A 104 1.67 1.35 13.31
N LEU A 105 2.43 0.69 14.17
CA LEU A 105 3.86 0.52 14.00
C LEU A 105 4.10 -0.67 13.08
N MET A 106 4.92 -0.45 12.05
CA MET A 106 5.41 -1.49 11.15
C MET A 106 6.94 -1.60 11.28
N PRO A 107 7.57 -2.66 10.82
CA PRO A 107 9.02 -2.82 10.99
C PRO A 107 9.84 -1.63 10.44
N ASP A 108 9.43 -1.05 9.34
CA ASP A 108 10.15 -0.04 8.55
C ASP A 108 9.39 1.28 8.37
N HIS A 109 8.25 1.43 9.02
CA HIS A 109 7.45 2.66 8.95
C HIS A 109 6.43 2.74 10.08
N PHE A 110 5.91 3.95 10.27
CA PHE A 110 4.86 4.25 11.25
C PHE A 110 3.69 4.95 10.55
N HIS A 111 2.49 4.53 10.89
CA HIS A 111 1.25 5.22 10.53
C HIS A 111 0.58 5.76 11.78
N GLY A 112 0.03 6.99 11.69
CA GLY A 112 -0.77 7.55 12.77
C GLY A 112 -1.91 8.40 12.24
N ILE A 113 -3.04 8.41 12.93
CA ILE A 113 -4.19 9.25 12.61
C ILE A 113 -4.34 10.32 13.68
N ILE A 114 -4.23 11.58 13.25
CA ILE A 114 -4.37 12.78 14.10
C ILE A 114 -5.67 13.49 13.76
N PHE A 115 -6.42 13.87 14.77
CA PHE A 115 -7.53 14.80 14.68
C PHE A 115 -7.16 16.13 15.33
N ILE A 116 -7.16 17.20 14.53
CA ILE A 116 -7.09 18.58 15.00
C ILE A 116 -8.53 19.01 15.31
N GLN A 117 -8.86 19.20 16.59
CA GLN A 117 -10.22 19.48 17.03
C GLN A 117 -10.64 20.93 16.78
N GLN A 118 -9.70 21.86 16.93
CA GLN A 118 -9.89 23.30 16.70
C GLN A 118 -8.71 23.87 15.90
N PRO A 119 -8.91 24.99 15.18
CA PRO A 119 -7.81 25.65 14.49
C PRO A 119 -6.65 25.96 15.45
N MET A 120 -5.44 25.58 15.02
CA MET A 120 -4.22 25.75 15.80
C MET A 120 -3.46 27.01 15.35
N ASP A 121 -2.60 27.51 16.22
CA ASP A 121 -1.66 28.60 15.92
C ASP A 121 -0.42 28.14 15.12
N ILE A 122 -0.31 26.84 14.86
CA ILE A 122 0.75 26.23 14.07
C ILE A 122 0.17 25.20 13.08
N PRO A 123 0.79 24.96 11.93
CA PRO A 123 0.37 23.91 11.03
C PRO A 123 0.77 22.52 11.56
N LEU A 124 -0.02 21.49 11.21
CA LEU A 124 0.24 20.08 11.53
C LEU A 124 1.70 19.65 11.26
N GLY A 125 2.32 20.22 10.22
CA GLY A 125 3.72 19.93 9.89
C GLY A 125 4.73 20.23 10.99
N GLN A 126 4.45 21.21 11.85
CA GLN A 126 5.31 21.50 13.02
C GLN A 126 5.13 20.45 14.12
N VAL A 127 3.89 19.97 14.34
CA VAL A 127 3.59 18.88 15.27
C VAL A 127 4.33 17.60 14.86
N VAL A 128 4.18 17.22 13.59
CA VAL A 128 4.85 16.02 13.05
C VAL A 128 6.37 16.15 13.10
N ARG A 129 6.91 17.35 12.81
CA ARG A 129 8.36 17.61 12.96
C ARG A 129 8.81 17.41 14.41
N GLY A 130 8.08 17.91 15.39
CA GLY A 130 8.37 17.71 16.82
C GLY A 130 8.42 16.22 17.18
N PHE A 131 7.44 15.46 16.72
CA PHE A 131 7.41 14.00 16.89
C PHE A 131 8.66 13.34 16.26
N MET A 132 9.00 13.67 15.00
CA MET A 132 10.19 13.12 14.32
C MET A 132 11.48 13.45 15.08
N ILE A 133 11.61 14.66 15.62
CA ILE A 133 12.78 15.09 16.40
C ILE A 133 12.88 14.26 17.69
N GLY A 134 11.77 14.08 18.41
CA GLY A 134 11.74 13.25 19.62
C GLY A 134 12.20 11.82 19.36
N CYS A 135 11.66 11.17 18.31
CA CYS A 135 12.07 9.83 17.91
C CYS A 135 13.55 9.77 17.49
N THR A 136 14.03 10.76 16.75
CA THR A 136 15.44 10.84 16.32
C THR A 136 16.37 11.00 17.52
N HIS A 137 15.97 11.78 18.52
CA HIS A 137 16.72 11.92 19.76
C HIS A 137 16.84 10.58 20.53
N ALA A 138 15.72 9.86 20.67
CA ALA A 138 15.74 8.52 21.26
C ALA A 138 16.65 7.55 20.48
N TYR A 139 16.56 7.55 19.16
CA TYR A 139 17.43 6.75 18.29
C TYR A 139 18.92 7.04 18.52
N HIS A 140 19.32 8.31 18.53
CA HIS A 140 20.72 8.68 18.78
C HIS A 140 21.18 8.34 20.21
N THR A 141 20.29 8.44 21.20
CA THR A 141 20.60 8.05 22.58
C THR A 141 20.89 6.56 22.66
N MET A 142 20.06 5.72 22.00
CA MET A 142 20.27 4.28 21.93
C MET A 142 21.57 3.92 21.21
N LEU A 143 21.90 4.59 20.10
CA LEU A 143 23.17 4.36 19.41
C LEU A 143 24.39 4.65 20.28
N LYS A 144 24.33 5.67 21.13
CA LYS A 144 25.41 6.04 22.07
C LYS A 144 25.53 5.06 23.23
N SER A 145 24.42 4.46 23.68
CA SER A 145 24.39 3.50 24.81
C SER A 145 24.90 2.11 24.41
N VAL A 146 24.93 1.79 23.11
CA VAL A 146 25.55 0.56 22.61
C VAL A 146 27.06 0.73 22.60
N SER A 147 27.70 0.59 23.77
CA SER A 147 29.15 0.44 23.87
C SER A 147 29.55 -0.87 23.20
N ILE A 148 30.34 -0.81 22.13
CA ILE A 148 30.89 -2.00 21.47
C ILE A 148 31.76 -2.70 22.50
N PRO A 149 31.47 -3.95 22.93
CA PRO A 149 32.39 -4.68 23.79
C PRO A 149 33.72 -4.84 23.02
N THR A 150 34.81 -4.43 23.63
CA THR A 150 36.21 -4.54 23.09
C THR A 150 36.56 -5.95 22.61
N VAL A 151 35.81 -6.95 23.01
CA VAL A 151 35.98 -8.37 22.65
C VAL A 151 35.71 -8.68 21.16
N LEU A 152 34.98 -7.82 20.45
CA LEU A 152 34.67 -8.05 19.02
C LEU A 152 35.77 -7.54 18.06
N GLN A 153 36.87 -7.05 18.56
CA GLN A 153 38.01 -6.58 17.72
C GLN A 153 38.99 -7.73 17.33
N HIS A 154 38.75 -8.96 17.78
CA HIS A 154 39.58 -10.07 17.36
C HIS A 154 39.02 -10.79 16.12
N PRO A 155 39.81 -10.88 15.02
CA PRO A 155 39.45 -11.66 13.85
C PRO A 155 39.51 -13.17 14.21
N GLY A 156 38.33 -13.79 14.43
CA GLY A 156 38.27 -15.24 14.70
C GLY A 156 37.11 -15.73 15.57
N TYR A 157 36.31 -14.86 16.13
CA TYR A 157 35.20 -15.29 17.00
C TYR A 157 33.93 -15.60 16.20
N ARG A 158 33.61 -16.89 16.02
CA ARG A 158 32.32 -17.37 15.56
C ARG A 158 31.37 -17.48 16.76
N SER A 159 30.47 -16.51 16.94
CA SER A 159 29.43 -16.60 17.97
C SER A 159 28.27 -17.46 17.49
N THR A 160 28.00 -18.56 18.23
CA THR A 160 26.86 -19.47 18.05
C THR A 160 25.80 -19.26 19.13
N VAL A 161 25.50 -18.00 19.51
CA VAL A 161 24.43 -17.70 20.48
C VAL A 161 23.48 -16.66 19.88
N GLY A 162 22.19 -17.03 19.83
CA GLY A 162 21.11 -16.27 19.23
C GLY A 162 20.79 -15.00 20.01
N ILE A 163 21.42 -13.88 19.59
CA ILE A 163 21.07 -12.51 20.01
C ILE A 163 20.61 -11.81 18.73
N HIS A 164 19.29 -11.86 18.47
CA HIS A 164 18.76 -11.53 17.13
C HIS A 164 18.31 -10.09 16.91
N THR A 165 18.31 -9.17 17.90
CA THR A 165 17.74 -7.85 17.72
C THR A 165 18.67 -6.66 17.95
N ASP A 166 19.63 -6.75 18.83
CA ASP A 166 20.43 -5.59 19.24
C ASP A 166 21.68 -5.33 18.37
N ILE A 167 22.19 -6.35 17.70
CA ILE A 167 23.42 -6.25 16.89
C ILE A 167 23.22 -5.33 15.66
N ARG A 168 22.01 -5.25 15.10
CA ARG A 168 21.75 -4.38 13.92
C ARG A 168 21.87 -2.89 14.22
N LEU A 169 21.54 -2.47 15.44
CA LEU A 169 21.70 -1.07 15.87
C LEU A 169 23.17 -0.71 16.12
N ALA A 170 23.95 -1.65 16.64
CA ALA A 170 25.36 -1.44 16.96
C ALA A 170 26.27 -1.19 15.75
N TYR A 171 25.90 -1.72 14.57
CA TYR A 171 26.68 -1.56 13.33
C TYR A 171 26.20 -0.41 12.43
N LEU A 172 25.20 0.37 12.85
CA LEU A 172 24.75 1.52 12.06
C LEU A 172 25.68 2.73 12.32
N PRO A 173 26.25 3.32 11.26
CA PRO A 173 26.98 4.58 11.41
C PRO A 173 26.06 5.63 12.06
N THR A 174 26.59 6.36 13.03
CA THR A 174 25.87 7.45 13.72
C THR A 174 25.40 8.56 12.79
N SER A 175 25.86 8.56 11.54
CA SER A 175 25.50 9.50 10.49
C SER A 175 24.19 9.19 9.74
N HIS A 176 23.58 8.00 9.95
CA HIS A 176 22.35 7.69 9.22
C HIS A 176 21.11 8.25 9.91
N PRO A 177 20.27 9.02 9.21
CA PRO A 177 19.02 9.52 9.77
C PRO A 177 18.07 8.36 10.10
N LEU A 178 17.20 8.54 11.11
CA LEU A 178 16.15 7.59 11.43
C LEU A 178 15.10 7.54 10.34
N TRP A 179 14.62 8.72 9.93
CA TRP A 179 13.50 8.87 9.02
C TRP A 179 13.96 9.30 7.62
N GLU A 180 13.26 8.84 6.59
CA GLU A 180 13.33 9.42 5.25
C GLU A 180 13.00 10.92 5.31
N LYS A 181 13.51 11.68 4.33
CA LYS A 181 13.28 13.13 4.25
C LYS A 181 11.77 13.41 4.07
N GLY A 182 11.18 14.02 5.08
CA GLY A 182 9.76 14.39 5.12
C GLY A 182 8.86 13.23 5.57
N TYR A 183 7.56 13.38 5.32
CA TYR A 183 6.52 12.41 5.65
C TYR A 183 5.40 12.51 4.62
N HIS A 184 4.56 11.48 4.55
CA HIS A 184 3.34 11.51 3.75
C HIS A 184 2.14 11.81 4.64
N ASP A 185 1.26 12.69 4.18
CA ASP A 185 0.00 12.97 4.83
C ASP A 185 -1.18 12.79 3.87
N ARG A 186 -2.31 12.42 4.42
CA ARG A 186 -3.57 12.28 3.71
C ARG A 186 -4.72 12.82 4.54
N PRO A 187 -5.35 13.93 4.15
CA PRO A 187 -6.58 14.40 4.77
C PRO A 187 -7.71 13.39 4.59
N LEU A 188 -8.44 13.10 5.67
CA LEU A 188 -9.60 12.20 5.66
C LEU A 188 -10.88 13.05 5.66
N THR A 189 -11.39 13.35 4.47
CA THR A 189 -12.48 14.31 4.26
C THR A 189 -13.83 13.67 3.92
N ARG A 190 -13.85 12.37 3.60
CA ARG A 190 -15.07 11.69 3.17
C ARG A 190 -15.72 10.96 4.33
N LYS A 191 -17.07 10.92 4.37
CA LYS A 191 -17.83 10.11 5.33
C LYS A 191 -17.39 8.64 5.25
N GLY A 192 -17.15 8.01 6.39
CA GLY A 192 -16.70 6.60 6.50
C GLY A 192 -15.21 6.37 6.21
N GLN A 193 -14.47 7.39 5.75
CA GLN A 193 -13.05 7.25 5.41
C GLN A 193 -12.17 6.97 6.64
N LEU A 194 -12.50 7.53 7.80
CA LEU A 194 -11.79 7.28 9.05
C LEU A 194 -11.85 5.81 9.43
N GLN A 195 -13.05 5.22 9.46
CA GLN A 195 -13.25 3.80 9.80
C GLN A 195 -12.50 2.89 8.84
N THR A 196 -12.55 3.21 7.54
CA THR A 196 -11.79 2.48 6.51
C THR A 196 -10.27 2.56 6.76
N MET A 197 -9.75 3.73 7.15
CA MET A 197 -8.33 3.88 7.44
C MET A 197 -7.91 3.18 8.73
N ILE A 198 -8.71 3.22 9.77
CA ILE A 198 -8.46 2.48 11.02
C ILE A 198 -8.39 0.98 10.71
N ALA A 199 -9.38 0.44 10.00
CA ALA A 199 -9.38 -0.96 9.59
C ALA A 199 -8.13 -1.31 8.73
N TYR A 200 -7.74 -0.43 7.80
CA TYR A 200 -6.53 -0.59 7.02
C TYR A 200 -5.26 -0.62 7.88
N LEU A 201 -5.15 0.25 8.89
CA LEU A 201 -4.00 0.26 9.79
C LEU A 201 -3.87 -1.05 10.56
N HIS A 202 -4.96 -1.53 11.14
CA HIS A 202 -4.98 -2.80 11.86
C HIS A 202 -4.67 -4.01 10.96
N ASP A 203 -5.03 -3.94 9.68
CA ASP A 203 -4.78 -5.00 8.70
C ASP A 203 -3.33 -5.03 8.16
N ASN A 204 -2.54 -3.98 8.38
CA ASN A 204 -1.18 -3.87 7.84
C ASN A 204 -0.24 -5.03 8.23
N PRO A 205 -0.19 -5.51 9.48
CA PRO A 205 0.65 -6.66 9.86
C PRO A 205 0.26 -7.94 9.09
N ARG A 206 -1.05 -8.22 8.98
CA ARG A 206 -1.57 -9.35 8.20
C ARG A 206 -1.15 -9.24 6.72
N ARG A 207 -1.31 -8.07 6.13
CA ARG A 207 -0.90 -7.82 4.73
C ARG A 207 0.60 -7.98 4.52
N LEU A 208 1.41 -7.56 5.47
CA LEU A 208 2.86 -7.76 5.42
C LEU A 208 3.21 -9.25 5.51
N PHE A 209 2.52 -10.00 6.38
CA PHE A 209 2.68 -11.45 6.50
C PHE A 209 2.37 -12.16 5.17
N VAL A 210 1.21 -11.90 4.59
CA VAL A 210 0.79 -12.48 3.30
C VAL A 210 1.81 -12.16 2.19
N ARG A 211 2.27 -10.90 2.10
CA ARG A 211 3.28 -10.52 1.10
C ARG A 211 4.62 -11.24 1.27
N ARG A 212 5.06 -11.46 2.49
CA ARG A 212 6.33 -12.17 2.73
C ARG A 212 6.24 -13.65 2.37
N HIS A 213 5.09 -14.28 2.63
CA HIS A 213 4.87 -15.70 2.34
C HIS A 213 4.49 -15.97 0.88
N SER A 214 3.98 -14.97 0.18
CA SER A 214 3.56 -15.05 -1.22
C SER A 214 4.32 -14.05 -2.09
N ALA A 215 5.61 -13.84 -1.83
CA ALA A 215 6.40 -12.77 -2.45
C ALA A 215 6.33 -12.77 -3.98
N ARG A 216 6.39 -13.96 -4.61
CA ARG A 216 6.39 -14.12 -6.08
C ARG A 216 5.12 -13.57 -6.75
N VAL A 217 3.95 -13.67 -6.11
CA VAL A 217 2.70 -13.15 -6.70
C VAL A 217 2.53 -11.65 -6.47
N PHE A 218 3.35 -11.02 -5.62
CA PHE A 218 3.39 -9.58 -5.43
C PHE A 218 4.57 -8.91 -6.13
N GLU A 219 5.37 -9.69 -6.87
CA GLU A 219 6.43 -9.16 -7.70
C GLU A 219 5.86 -8.50 -8.96
N LEU A 220 6.29 -7.28 -9.22
CA LEU A 220 5.94 -6.58 -10.44
C LEU A 220 6.84 -7.04 -11.58
N ARG A 221 6.25 -7.57 -12.64
CA ARG A 221 6.93 -7.90 -13.87
C ARG A 221 6.57 -6.90 -14.96
N ARG A 222 7.57 -6.31 -15.56
CA ARG A 222 7.40 -5.34 -16.63
C ARG A 222 7.58 -6.00 -17.99
N GLY A 223 6.89 -5.45 -19.00
CA GLY A 223 7.05 -5.89 -20.38
C GLY A 223 6.53 -7.31 -20.64
N VAL A 224 5.52 -7.77 -19.92
CA VAL A 224 4.90 -9.08 -20.14
C VAL A 224 4.10 -9.07 -21.44
N GLN A 225 4.50 -9.91 -22.40
CA GLN A 225 3.81 -10.04 -23.69
C GLN A 225 2.58 -10.92 -23.56
N VAL A 226 1.43 -10.43 -24.02
CA VAL A 226 0.17 -11.19 -24.13
C VAL A 226 -0.42 -10.92 -25.51
N GLY A 227 -0.34 -11.90 -26.42
CA GLY A 227 -0.65 -11.69 -27.84
C GLY A 227 0.25 -10.61 -28.45
N ALA A 228 -0.33 -9.61 -29.10
CA ALA A 228 0.38 -8.47 -29.66
C ALA A 228 0.62 -7.31 -28.66
N GLN A 229 0.14 -7.42 -27.43
CA GLN A 229 0.15 -6.35 -26.43
C GLN A 229 1.20 -6.59 -25.35
N VAL A 230 1.70 -5.50 -24.77
CA VAL A 230 2.71 -5.52 -23.69
C VAL A 230 2.12 -4.91 -22.43
N PHE A 231 2.35 -5.54 -21.29
CA PHE A 231 1.78 -5.17 -20.00
C PHE A 231 2.83 -5.13 -18.89
N ASP A 232 2.62 -4.26 -17.93
CA ASP A 232 3.13 -4.45 -16.59
C ASP A 232 2.16 -5.39 -15.84
N ALA A 233 2.69 -6.35 -15.11
CA ALA A 233 1.90 -7.43 -14.52
C ALA A 233 2.26 -7.73 -13.08
N MET A 234 1.25 -8.03 -12.25
CA MET A 234 1.42 -8.49 -10.88
C MET A 234 0.41 -9.60 -10.57
N GLY A 235 0.85 -10.72 -10.04
CA GLY A 235 -0.02 -11.83 -9.68
C GLY A 235 0.46 -13.17 -10.24
N ASN A 236 -0.49 -14.08 -10.45
CA ASN A 236 -0.22 -15.42 -10.94
C ASN A 236 -0.16 -15.46 -12.47
N HIS A 237 1.03 -15.43 -13.03
CA HIS A 237 1.26 -15.46 -14.48
C HIS A 237 0.83 -16.75 -15.16
N ALA A 238 0.74 -17.88 -14.43
CA ALA A 238 0.28 -19.14 -15.00
C ALA A 238 -1.18 -19.09 -15.50
N LEU A 239 -1.95 -18.08 -15.04
CA LEU A 239 -3.32 -17.87 -15.50
C LEU A 239 -3.41 -17.51 -17.00
N LEU A 240 -2.34 -16.97 -17.59
CA LEU A 240 -2.28 -16.65 -19.03
C LEU A 240 -2.30 -17.89 -19.92
N GLN A 241 -1.98 -19.07 -19.39
CA GLN A 241 -1.94 -20.33 -20.13
C GLN A 241 -3.26 -21.10 -20.04
N ARG A 242 -4.25 -20.59 -19.30
CA ARG A 242 -5.53 -21.26 -19.11
C ARG A 242 -6.59 -20.73 -20.07
N PRO A 243 -7.61 -21.54 -20.40
CA PRO A 243 -8.77 -21.05 -21.15
C PRO A 243 -9.43 -19.87 -20.43
N MET A 244 -9.78 -18.82 -21.19
CA MET A 244 -10.33 -17.59 -20.64
C MET A 244 -11.79 -17.39 -21.03
N HIS A 245 -12.50 -16.55 -20.28
CA HIS A 245 -13.84 -16.08 -20.57
C HIS A 245 -13.92 -14.58 -20.27
N ALA A 246 -14.23 -13.78 -21.31
CA ALA A 246 -14.33 -12.33 -21.16
C ALA A 246 -15.59 -11.94 -20.37
N VAL A 247 -15.42 -10.98 -19.44
CA VAL A 247 -16.51 -10.42 -18.65
C VAL A 247 -16.72 -8.97 -19.07
N HIS A 248 -17.81 -8.74 -19.81
CA HIS A 248 -18.22 -7.41 -20.26
C HIS A 248 -19.75 -7.30 -20.19
N VAL A 249 -20.26 -6.72 -19.12
CA VAL A 249 -21.70 -6.51 -18.93
C VAL A 249 -22.17 -5.28 -19.69
N ARG A 250 -22.79 -5.52 -20.85
CA ARG A 250 -23.25 -4.44 -21.75
C ARG A 250 -24.39 -3.65 -21.11
N ARG A 251 -24.33 -2.30 -21.22
CA ARG A 251 -25.37 -1.41 -20.67
C ARG A 251 -26.77 -1.66 -21.23
N ARG A 252 -26.87 -2.14 -22.48
CA ARG A 252 -28.13 -2.42 -23.16
C ARG A 252 -28.88 -3.67 -22.65
N PHE A 253 -28.23 -4.50 -21.84
CA PHE A 253 -28.89 -5.69 -21.30
C PHE A 253 -30.06 -5.31 -20.39
N SER A 254 -31.22 -5.91 -20.64
CA SER A 254 -32.36 -5.89 -19.72
C SER A 254 -32.00 -6.56 -18.39
N GLY A 255 -32.84 -6.44 -17.39
CA GLY A 255 -32.63 -7.09 -16.09
C GLY A 255 -32.46 -8.61 -16.20
N PRO A 256 -33.34 -9.33 -16.90
CA PRO A 256 -33.22 -10.78 -17.13
C PRO A 256 -31.96 -11.16 -17.91
N GLU A 257 -31.66 -10.50 -19.03
CA GLU A 257 -30.47 -10.77 -19.85
C GLU A 257 -29.18 -10.55 -19.06
N ARG A 258 -29.12 -9.51 -18.24
CA ARG A 258 -27.99 -9.23 -17.38
C ARG A 258 -27.75 -10.34 -16.37
N ARG A 259 -28.80 -10.79 -15.69
CA ARG A 259 -28.71 -11.92 -14.75
C ARG A 259 -28.25 -13.20 -15.44
N ALA A 260 -28.81 -13.50 -16.61
CA ALA A 260 -28.42 -14.67 -17.40
C ALA A 260 -26.93 -14.61 -17.79
N TYR A 261 -26.46 -13.44 -18.26
CA TYR A 261 -25.05 -13.24 -18.61
C TYR A 261 -24.12 -13.38 -17.40
N MET A 262 -24.44 -12.75 -16.27
CA MET A 262 -23.65 -12.86 -15.04
C MET A 262 -23.57 -14.32 -14.56
N ASN A 263 -24.68 -15.08 -14.61
CA ASN A 263 -24.69 -16.49 -14.27
C ASN A 263 -23.84 -17.32 -15.25
N ALA A 264 -23.88 -17.01 -16.54
CA ALA A 264 -23.03 -17.68 -17.55
C ALA A 264 -21.53 -17.45 -17.27
N CYS A 265 -21.14 -16.23 -16.86
CA CYS A 265 -19.76 -15.95 -16.46
C CYS A 265 -19.32 -16.82 -15.25
N ILE A 266 -20.17 -16.94 -14.22
CA ILE A 266 -19.86 -17.78 -13.06
C ILE A 266 -19.80 -19.26 -13.44
N LEU A 267 -20.71 -19.71 -14.30
CA LEU A 267 -20.69 -21.10 -14.83
C LEU A 267 -19.37 -21.36 -15.59
N ALA A 268 -18.92 -20.43 -16.43
CA ALA A 268 -17.63 -20.54 -17.12
C ALA A 268 -16.46 -20.65 -16.13
N ALA A 269 -16.49 -19.87 -15.04
CA ALA A 269 -15.48 -19.95 -13.99
C ALA A 269 -15.50 -21.33 -13.28
N ARG A 270 -16.67 -21.85 -12.97
CA ARG A 270 -16.85 -23.21 -12.39
C ARG A 270 -16.38 -24.32 -13.33
N GLN A 271 -16.45 -24.10 -14.65
CA GLN A 271 -15.88 -24.98 -15.68
C GLN A 271 -14.35 -24.85 -15.82
N GLY A 272 -13.70 -24.07 -14.96
CA GLY A 272 -12.24 -23.92 -14.93
C GLY A 272 -11.69 -22.82 -15.85
N ARG A 273 -12.52 -22.01 -16.50
CA ARG A 273 -12.08 -20.86 -17.28
C ARG A 273 -11.66 -19.72 -16.36
N VAL A 274 -10.63 -18.98 -16.77
CA VAL A 274 -10.20 -17.75 -16.08
C VAL A 274 -11.08 -16.60 -16.56
N LEU A 275 -11.72 -15.88 -15.66
CA LEU A 275 -12.47 -14.69 -16.02
C LEU A 275 -11.51 -13.54 -16.32
N VAL A 276 -11.65 -12.91 -17.49
CA VAL A 276 -10.83 -11.76 -17.88
C VAL A 276 -11.70 -10.54 -18.14
N GLY A 277 -11.33 -9.38 -17.56
CA GLY A 277 -12.08 -8.13 -17.74
C GLY A 277 -11.52 -6.96 -16.99
N ALA A 278 -12.07 -5.78 -17.22
CA ALA A 278 -11.72 -4.56 -16.49
C ALA A 278 -12.48 -4.44 -15.15
N PHE A 279 -13.62 -5.11 -15.01
CA PHE A 279 -14.47 -5.13 -13.81
C PHE A 279 -14.79 -3.71 -13.29
N ILE A 280 -15.19 -2.80 -14.19
CA ILE A 280 -15.44 -1.41 -13.89
C ILE A 280 -16.86 -1.19 -13.39
N SER A 281 -17.85 -1.82 -14.05
CA SER A 281 -19.25 -1.72 -13.66
C SER A 281 -19.52 -2.51 -12.37
N GLU A 282 -20.53 -2.07 -11.61
CA GLU A 282 -20.97 -2.76 -10.40
C GLU A 282 -21.29 -4.24 -10.65
N TYR A 283 -21.92 -4.55 -11.77
CA TYR A 283 -22.28 -5.94 -12.14
C TYR A 283 -21.06 -6.79 -12.44
N GLU A 284 -20.06 -6.25 -13.12
CA GLU A 284 -18.79 -6.94 -13.36
C GLU A 284 -18.02 -7.15 -12.06
N GLN A 285 -18.04 -6.18 -11.15
CA GLN A 285 -17.45 -6.30 -9.82
C GLN A 285 -18.13 -7.39 -9.00
N GLN A 286 -19.47 -7.53 -9.10
CA GLN A 286 -20.24 -8.62 -8.47
C GLN A 286 -19.82 -9.98 -9.03
N VAL A 287 -19.67 -10.11 -10.36
CA VAL A 287 -19.17 -11.35 -10.99
C VAL A 287 -17.78 -11.69 -10.47
N ARG A 288 -16.86 -10.74 -10.43
CA ARG A 288 -15.51 -10.93 -9.89
C ARG A 288 -15.55 -11.36 -8.42
N ALA A 289 -16.33 -10.68 -7.59
CA ALA A 289 -16.42 -10.97 -6.16
C ALA A 289 -16.96 -12.39 -5.89
N VAL A 290 -17.97 -12.83 -6.64
CA VAL A 290 -18.49 -14.21 -6.54
C VAL A 290 -17.42 -15.21 -6.97
N ALA A 291 -16.78 -15.00 -8.13
CA ALA A 291 -15.74 -15.89 -8.64
C ALA A 291 -14.57 -16.04 -7.65
N LEU A 292 -14.05 -14.92 -7.10
CA LEU A 292 -12.95 -14.96 -6.13
C LEU A 292 -13.34 -15.62 -4.81
N ARG A 293 -14.58 -15.45 -4.35
CA ARG A 293 -15.10 -16.09 -3.14
C ARG A 293 -15.25 -17.60 -3.32
N GLU A 294 -15.65 -18.05 -4.51
CA GLU A 294 -15.74 -19.49 -4.86
C GLU A 294 -14.37 -20.10 -5.19
N GLY A 295 -13.28 -19.36 -5.11
CA GLY A 295 -11.92 -19.87 -5.37
C GLY A 295 -11.50 -19.84 -6.84
N HIS A 296 -12.27 -19.22 -7.73
CA HIS A 296 -11.98 -19.17 -9.16
C HIS A 296 -10.96 -18.07 -9.50
N ALA A 297 -10.32 -18.24 -10.66
CA ALA A 297 -9.24 -17.35 -11.10
C ALA A 297 -9.76 -16.19 -11.96
N VAL A 298 -9.08 -15.02 -11.82
CA VAL A 298 -9.42 -13.79 -12.52
C VAL A 298 -8.17 -13.10 -13.06
N ILE A 299 -8.24 -12.63 -14.31
CA ILE A 299 -7.29 -11.66 -14.88
C ILE A 299 -7.99 -10.31 -14.92
N GLN A 300 -7.47 -9.35 -14.15
CA GLN A 300 -8.01 -8.01 -14.14
C GLN A 300 -7.16 -7.07 -14.97
N LEU A 301 -7.75 -6.48 -15.99
CA LEU A 301 -7.19 -5.39 -16.78
C LEU A 301 -7.42 -4.07 -16.03
N THR A 302 -6.37 -3.26 -15.89
CA THR A 302 -6.45 -1.99 -15.17
C THR A 302 -5.73 -0.86 -15.91
N THR A 303 -6.21 0.37 -15.68
CA THR A 303 -5.51 1.60 -16.08
C THR A 303 -4.63 2.16 -14.96
N ASP A 304 -4.56 1.49 -13.80
CA ASP A 304 -3.68 1.89 -12.73
C ASP A 304 -2.22 1.68 -13.13
N LEU A 305 -1.37 2.63 -12.80
CA LEU A 305 0.06 2.44 -12.93
C LEU A 305 0.54 1.45 -11.85
N LEU A 306 1.06 0.31 -12.27
CA LEU A 306 1.66 -0.65 -11.34
C LEU A 306 3.09 -0.19 -11.03
N THR A 307 3.30 0.37 -9.85
CA THR A 307 4.62 0.74 -9.32
C THR A 307 5.18 -0.37 -8.43
N ASP A 308 6.47 -0.32 -8.11
CA ASP A 308 7.10 -1.29 -7.18
C ASP A 308 6.44 -1.28 -5.78
N TYR A 309 5.74 -0.19 -5.46
CA TYR A 309 4.98 -0.01 -4.22
C TYR A 309 3.48 -0.26 -4.38
N TYR A 310 3.02 -0.60 -5.59
CA TYR A 310 1.61 -0.87 -5.83
C TYR A 310 1.13 -2.02 -4.94
N LYS A 311 -0.04 -1.83 -4.35
CA LYS A 311 -0.68 -2.85 -3.51
C LYS A 311 -2.14 -2.96 -3.92
N PRO A 312 -2.57 -4.11 -4.42
CA PRO A 312 -3.99 -4.35 -4.62
C PRO A 312 -4.77 -4.04 -3.34
N SER A 313 -5.98 -3.53 -3.46
CA SER A 313 -6.82 -3.20 -2.31
C SER A 313 -7.84 -4.29 -2.02
N GLY A 314 -8.25 -4.39 -0.75
CA GLY A 314 -9.36 -5.25 -0.33
C GLY A 314 -9.23 -6.70 -0.80
N GLU A 315 -10.31 -7.23 -1.35
CA GLU A 315 -10.43 -8.61 -1.81
C GLU A 315 -9.37 -9.02 -2.86
N LEU A 316 -8.96 -8.10 -3.73
CA LEU A 316 -7.94 -8.38 -4.73
C LEU A 316 -6.57 -8.69 -4.10
N PHE A 317 -6.25 -8.04 -2.98
CA PHE A 317 -5.01 -8.33 -2.27
C PHE A 317 -4.97 -9.78 -1.76
N ASP A 318 -6.04 -10.22 -1.12
CA ASP A 318 -6.15 -11.57 -0.57
C ASP A 318 -6.20 -12.62 -1.68
N ALA A 319 -6.93 -12.34 -2.75
CA ALA A 319 -6.99 -13.19 -3.92
C ALA A 319 -5.64 -13.29 -4.66
N CYS A 320 -4.85 -12.20 -4.74
CA CYS A 320 -3.45 -12.25 -5.18
C CYS A 320 -2.63 -13.17 -4.31
N GLY A 321 -2.70 -13.03 -2.98
CA GLY A 321 -1.98 -13.88 -2.03
C GLY A 321 -2.29 -15.37 -2.19
N ARG A 322 -3.51 -15.71 -2.57
CA ARG A 322 -3.95 -17.09 -2.89
C ARG A 322 -3.61 -17.53 -4.32
N GLY A 323 -3.00 -16.68 -5.14
CA GLY A 323 -2.68 -16.98 -6.54
C GLY A 323 -3.87 -17.02 -7.51
N GLN A 324 -5.01 -16.46 -7.11
CA GLN A 324 -6.24 -16.44 -7.91
C GLN A 324 -6.28 -15.27 -8.91
N VAL A 325 -5.41 -14.28 -8.79
CA VAL A 325 -5.46 -13.04 -9.56
C VAL A 325 -4.18 -12.80 -10.33
N LEU A 326 -4.33 -12.30 -11.57
CA LEU A 326 -3.31 -11.60 -12.32
C LEU A 326 -3.84 -10.21 -12.67
N LEU A 327 -3.10 -9.17 -12.29
CA LEU A 327 -3.35 -7.78 -12.70
C LEU A 327 -2.49 -7.48 -13.91
N LEU A 328 -3.08 -6.89 -14.94
CA LEU A 328 -2.40 -6.44 -16.16
C LEU A 328 -2.68 -4.96 -16.40
N SER A 329 -1.62 -4.17 -16.60
CA SER A 329 -1.70 -2.75 -16.94
C SER A 329 -0.86 -2.43 -18.16
N GLN A 330 -1.44 -1.70 -19.10
CA GLN A 330 -0.69 -1.12 -20.24
C GLN A 330 -0.06 0.23 -19.90
N ARG A 331 -0.35 0.77 -18.71
CA ARG A 331 0.13 2.08 -18.33
C ARG A 331 1.56 2.03 -17.83
N THR A 332 2.47 2.62 -18.57
CA THR A 332 3.91 2.66 -18.27
C THR A 332 4.38 4.02 -17.76
N THR A 333 3.54 5.08 -17.83
CA THR A 333 3.92 6.46 -17.46
C THR A 333 2.92 7.12 -16.51
N LEU A 334 3.42 8.07 -15.72
CA LEU A 334 2.67 8.84 -14.70
C LEU A 334 1.85 10.01 -15.28
N ASP A 335 1.29 9.91 -16.47
CA ASP A 335 0.63 11.01 -17.18
C ASP A 335 -0.72 11.44 -16.58
N SER A 336 -0.80 11.64 -15.34
CA SER A 336 -1.80 12.34 -14.51
C SER A 336 -2.23 11.57 -13.27
N PHE A 337 -2.03 12.19 -12.13
CA PHE A 337 -2.64 11.79 -10.87
C PHE A 337 -4.18 11.92 -10.92
N SER A 338 -4.87 10.91 -10.40
CA SER A 338 -6.33 10.88 -10.12
C SER A 338 -7.24 11.20 -11.30
N ARG A 339 -7.03 10.59 -12.43
CA ARG A 339 -7.96 10.69 -13.55
C ARG A 339 -9.05 9.61 -13.45
N ARG A 340 -10.31 10.01 -13.54
CA ARG A 340 -11.41 9.05 -13.75
C ARG A 340 -11.18 8.36 -15.09
N ILE A 341 -11.33 7.03 -15.11
CA ILE A 341 -11.28 6.25 -16.34
C ILE A 341 -12.26 6.81 -17.37
N THR A 342 -11.81 7.03 -18.59
CA THR A 342 -12.64 7.52 -19.69
C THR A 342 -13.45 6.41 -20.33
N ARG A 343 -14.50 6.76 -21.08
CA ARG A 343 -15.27 5.79 -21.85
C ARG A 343 -14.45 5.08 -22.93
N ALA A 344 -13.49 5.79 -23.54
CA ALA A 344 -12.59 5.21 -24.53
C ALA A 344 -11.69 4.14 -23.90
N GLU A 345 -11.08 4.43 -22.74
CA GLU A 345 -10.28 3.47 -21.98
C GLU A 345 -11.10 2.25 -21.56
N CYS A 346 -12.35 2.43 -21.09
CA CYS A 346 -13.24 1.31 -20.78
C CYS A 346 -13.47 0.41 -22.00
N ASN A 347 -13.75 1.01 -23.17
CA ASN A 347 -13.96 0.24 -24.39
C ASN A 347 -12.71 -0.51 -24.80
N THR A 348 -11.54 0.13 -24.76
CA THR A 348 -10.25 -0.52 -25.06
C THR A 348 -10.01 -1.73 -24.17
N LEU A 349 -10.22 -1.61 -22.85
CA LEU A 349 -10.04 -2.73 -21.93
C LEU A 349 -11.05 -3.87 -22.17
N ASN A 350 -12.29 -3.55 -22.55
CA ASN A 350 -13.28 -4.57 -22.89
C ASN A 350 -12.93 -5.31 -24.19
N THR A 351 -12.52 -4.59 -25.24
CA THR A 351 -12.03 -5.20 -26.49
C THR A 351 -10.86 -6.12 -26.21
N LEU A 352 -9.89 -5.66 -25.41
CA LEU A 352 -8.73 -6.42 -25.01
C LEU A 352 -9.10 -7.72 -24.27
N ALA A 353 -10.08 -7.65 -23.34
CA ALA A 353 -10.58 -8.83 -22.64
C ALA A 353 -11.21 -9.86 -23.62
N GLU A 354 -11.97 -9.37 -24.61
CA GLU A 354 -12.59 -10.20 -25.64
C GLU A 354 -11.52 -10.84 -26.56
N GLU A 355 -10.50 -10.09 -26.95
CA GLU A 355 -9.34 -10.60 -27.73
C GLU A 355 -8.58 -11.68 -26.96
N MET A 356 -8.24 -11.44 -25.69
CA MET A 356 -7.55 -12.43 -24.86
C MET A 356 -8.36 -13.72 -24.70
N ALA A 357 -9.68 -13.62 -24.53
CA ALA A 357 -10.56 -14.77 -24.45
C ALA A 357 -10.70 -15.50 -25.80
N GLY A 358 -10.66 -14.78 -26.91
CA GLY A 358 -10.74 -15.33 -28.27
C GLY A 358 -9.50 -16.13 -28.67
N VAL A 359 -8.32 -15.63 -28.34
CA VAL A 359 -7.03 -16.31 -28.64
C VAL A 359 -6.92 -17.66 -27.92
N ASN A 360 -7.52 -17.80 -26.73
CA ASN A 360 -7.47 -19.02 -25.91
C ASN A 360 -8.79 -19.81 -25.91
N SER A 361 -9.75 -19.48 -26.77
CA SER A 361 -10.97 -20.28 -26.93
C SER A 361 -10.67 -21.53 -27.77
N LEU A 362 -10.27 -22.61 -27.14
CA LEU A 362 -10.43 -23.93 -27.71
C LEU A 362 -11.92 -24.12 -28.03
N SER A 363 -12.22 -24.60 -29.24
CA SER A 363 -13.57 -24.84 -29.77
C SER A 363 -14.52 -25.43 -28.73
N PRO A 364 -15.80 -25.04 -28.73
CA PRO A 364 -16.78 -25.63 -27.81
C PRO A 364 -16.80 -27.14 -28.00
N PRO A 365 -16.97 -27.94 -26.95
CA PRO A 365 -17.17 -29.37 -27.11
C PRO A 365 -18.40 -29.59 -27.97
N HIS A 366 -18.28 -30.42 -29.00
CA HIS A 366 -19.41 -30.87 -29.81
C HIS A 366 -20.51 -31.43 -28.89
N PRO A 367 -21.77 -31.08 -29.14
CA PRO A 367 -22.87 -31.76 -28.44
C PRO A 367 -22.79 -33.26 -28.73
N PRO A 368 -23.16 -34.13 -27.75
CA PRO A 368 -23.17 -35.55 -27.98
C PRO A 368 -24.13 -35.87 -29.14
N PRO A 369 -23.84 -36.88 -29.99
CA PRO A 369 -24.73 -37.31 -31.06
C PRO A 369 -26.05 -37.76 -30.46
N GLN A 370 -27.16 -37.36 -31.09
CA GLN A 370 -28.53 -37.74 -30.73
C GLN A 370 -28.77 -39.26 -30.89
#